data_a95ee97df298de95dd8b4593a7da6ae3
#
_entry.id   a95ee97df298de95dd8b4593a7da6ae3
#
_cell.length_a   1.000
_cell.length_b   1.000
_cell.length_c   1.000
_cell.angle_alpha   90.00
_cell.angle_beta   90.00
_cell.angle_gamma   90.00
#
_symmetry.space_group_name_H-M   'P 1'
#
loop_
_entity.id
_entity.type
_entity.pdbx_description
1 polymer ?
#
loop_
_entity_poly.entity_id
_entity_poly.type
_entity_poly.pdbx_seq_one_letter_code
_entity_poly.pdbx_strand_id
1 'polypeptide(L)'
;MVSRRSLLAGMAGASFMARTPKAKAAQSLLGHETFGLYDSLLFIGKPDLSSYGFKRSRTVYQNELWPPKADYTTPNEAAVRSKARAVLAEGVTAAVPVILDVEQFSVDVRLDISHINPDTSTVDANIHKLEQIIGWFKDEVPSLKVGFYDVAAPVTGLPVTGQQPVNDPQWAVWEKANSYLIPFVTHVDALYPSLYTDTTDRAKWVALARRYISEAKRIGAGRPVRPFIWPQYHDVMRGPLALTYIDYDYWMLQLTTIRDAGVSGIVCWGGYQRQWDDTQGWWHATLDFIARL
;
A
#
# COMPACT_ATOMS: atom_id res chain seq x y z
N MET A 1 46.08 57.97 -29.08
CA MET A 1 46.87 56.98 -28.36
C MET A 1 46.22 56.77 -26.98
N VAL A 2 45.45 55.75 -26.80
CA VAL A 2 44.95 55.41 -25.48
C VAL A 2 44.89 53.86 -25.39
N SER A 3 45.59 53.37 -24.38
CA SER A 3 45.85 51.98 -24.08
C SER A 3 44.67 51.25 -23.60
N ARG A 4 44.42 50.02 -24.12
CA ARG A 4 43.46 49.04 -23.62
C ARG A 4 44.09 48.32 -22.41
N ARG A 5 43.36 48.31 -21.27
CA ARG A 5 43.58 47.36 -20.18
C ARG A 5 42.37 46.47 -20.03
N SER A 6 42.55 45.16 -20.24
CA SER A 6 41.58 44.11 -20.06
C SER A 6 41.37 43.83 -18.56
N LEU A 7 40.12 43.83 -18.12
CA LEU A 7 39.73 43.27 -16.82
C LEU A 7 39.12 41.88 -17.06
N LEU A 8 39.81 40.84 -16.60
CA LEU A 8 39.27 39.49 -16.44
C LEU A 8 38.50 39.45 -15.13
N ALA A 9 37.19 39.32 -15.20
CA ALA A 9 36.33 38.97 -14.06
C ALA A 9 36.20 37.45 -13.99
N GLY A 10 36.77 36.86 -12.94
CA GLY A 10 36.65 35.45 -12.65
C GLY A 10 35.22 35.13 -12.14
N MET A 11 34.51 34.26 -12.84
CA MET A 11 33.29 33.65 -12.35
C MET A 11 33.66 32.50 -11.42
N ALA A 12 33.46 32.68 -10.10
CA ALA A 12 33.51 31.61 -9.13
C ALA A 12 32.22 30.80 -9.26
N GLY A 13 32.33 29.61 -9.81
CA GLY A 13 31.26 28.63 -9.83
C GLY A 13 31.00 28.12 -8.42
N ALA A 14 29.83 28.44 -7.84
CA ALA A 14 29.37 27.85 -6.62
C ALA A 14 28.79 26.47 -6.96
N SER A 15 29.57 25.41 -6.70
CA SER A 15 29.06 24.04 -6.68
C SER A 15 28.10 23.88 -5.52
N PHE A 16 26.82 23.83 -5.80
CA PHE A 16 25.82 23.39 -4.86
C PHE A 16 25.98 21.87 -4.69
N MET A 17 26.74 21.44 -3.70
CA MET A 17 26.65 20.06 -3.22
C MET A 17 25.33 19.88 -2.50
N ALA A 18 24.43 19.13 -3.10
CA ALA A 18 23.24 18.64 -2.43
C ALA A 18 23.67 17.81 -1.21
N ARG A 19 23.46 18.34 -0.02
CA ARG A 19 23.63 17.60 1.23
C ARG A 19 22.48 16.60 1.33
N THR A 20 22.74 15.33 1.07
CA THR A 20 21.85 14.24 1.46
C THR A 20 21.66 14.28 2.99
N PRO A 21 20.45 14.39 3.52
CA PRO A 21 20.22 14.28 4.95
C PRO A 21 20.55 12.86 5.38
N LYS A 22 21.57 12.69 6.24
CA LYS A 22 21.80 11.43 6.95
C LYS A 22 20.62 11.21 7.89
N ALA A 23 19.72 10.28 7.55
CA ALA A 23 18.66 9.82 8.43
C ALA A 23 19.32 9.23 9.70
N LYS A 24 19.17 9.90 10.84
CA LYS A 24 19.45 9.32 12.15
C LYS A 24 18.38 8.28 12.42
N ALA A 25 18.72 7.00 12.38
CA ALA A 25 17.85 5.94 12.86
C ALA A 25 17.60 6.16 14.35
N ALA A 26 16.37 6.55 14.70
CA ALA A 26 15.90 6.53 16.07
C ALA A 26 15.72 5.06 16.48
N GLN A 27 16.60 4.54 17.31
CA GLN A 27 16.45 3.21 17.90
C GLN A 27 15.29 3.23 18.88
N SER A 28 14.21 2.54 18.55
CA SER A 28 13.10 2.25 19.44
C SER A 28 13.53 1.18 20.46
N LEU A 29 13.40 1.50 21.74
CA LEU A 29 13.79 0.64 22.86
C LEU A 29 12.81 -0.52 23.18
N LEU A 30 11.84 -0.78 22.34
CA LEU A 30 10.87 -1.85 22.51
C LEU A 30 10.72 -2.57 21.15
N GLY A 31 11.45 -3.56 20.83
CA GLY A 31 11.33 -4.55 19.75
C GLY A 31 10.28 -4.37 18.64
N HIS A 32 9.72 -3.19 18.46
CA HIS A 32 8.78 -2.86 17.41
C HIS A 32 9.52 -2.55 16.10
N GLU A 33 9.08 -3.16 15.04
CA GLU A 33 9.56 -2.86 13.69
C GLU A 33 9.47 -1.34 13.45
N THR A 34 10.59 -0.71 13.07
CA THR A 34 10.60 0.72 12.76
C THR A 34 9.68 0.99 11.58
N PHE A 35 8.83 2.02 11.70
CA PHE A 35 7.95 2.46 10.61
C PHE A 35 8.71 2.57 9.28
N GLY A 36 8.14 2.10 8.20
CA GLY A 36 8.78 2.08 6.89
C GLY A 36 7.87 2.52 5.76
N LEU A 37 8.46 3.22 4.78
CA LEU A 37 7.85 3.41 3.48
C LEU A 37 8.33 2.29 2.55
N TYR A 38 7.40 1.59 1.92
CA TYR A 38 7.69 0.48 1.02
C TYR A 38 7.41 0.89 -0.42
N ASP A 39 8.39 0.64 -1.29
CA ASP A 39 8.31 1.00 -2.70
C ASP A 39 7.60 -0.08 -3.52
N SER A 40 6.40 0.23 -3.99
CA SER A 40 5.64 -0.46 -5.04
C SER A 40 5.28 0.49 -6.19
N LEU A 41 5.99 1.62 -6.34
CA LEU A 41 5.75 2.61 -7.38
C LEU A 41 6.26 2.10 -8.75
N LEU A 42 5.47 2.31 -9.79
CA LEU A 42 5.68 1.80 -11.14
C LEU A 42 6.04 2.87 -12.18
N PHE A 43 6.48 4.05 -11.73
CA PHE A 43 6.85 5.13 -12.64
C PHE A 43 8.00 4.75 -13.57
N ILE A 44 7.87 5.09 -14.85
CA ILE A 44 8.93 4.94 -15.84
C ILE A 44 10.06 5.93 -15.52
N GLY A 45 11.29 5.44 -15.49
CA GLY A 45 12.47 6.29 -15.17
C GLY A 45 12.60 6.65 -13.68
N LYS A 46 11.84 6.00 -12.79
CA LYS A 46 11.96 6.15 -11.34
C LYS A 46 13.39 5.81 -10.88
N PRO A 47 14.03 6.65 -10.04
CA PRO A 47 15.31 6.32 -9.44
C PRO A 47 15.19 5.18 -8.42
N ASP A 48 16.33 4.64 -7.97
CA ASP A 48 16.34 3.76 -6.79
C ASP A 48 15.97 4.57 -5.54
N LEU A 49 14.79 4.29 -4.99
CA LEU A 49 14.25 4.99 -3.83
C LEU A 49 14.87 4.53 -2.50
N SER A 50 15.69 3.50 -2.48
CA SER A 50 16.39 3.06 -1.27
C SER A 50 17.31 4.13 -0.70
N SER A 51 17.93 4.95 -1.58
CA SER A 51 18.76 6.10 -1.20
C SER A 51 17.98 7.20 -0.47
N TYR A 52 16.66 7.23 -0.61
CA TYR A 52 15.76 8.15 0.07
C TYR A 52 15.10 7.55 1.33
N GLY A 53 15.44 6.30 1.70
CA GLY A 53 14.93 5.64 2.89
C GLY A 53 13.72 4.72 2.65
N PHE A 54 13.31 4.51 1.41
CA PHE A 54 12.31 3.50 1.10
C PHE A 54 12.86 2.09 1.31
N LYS A 55 12.02 1.21 1.80
CA LYS A 55 12.26 -0.23 1.86
C LYS A 55 11.70 -0.89 0.60
N ARG A 56 12.34 -1.96 0.16
CA ARG A 56 11.85 -2.78 -0.94
C ARG A 56 10.57 -3.51 -0.52
N SER A 57 9.60 -3.63 -1.44
CA SER A 57 8.49 -4.59 -1.40
C SER A 57 8.40 -5.33 -2.73
N ARG A 58 7.68 -6.43 -2.77
CA ARG A 58 7.40 -7.17 -4.01
C ARG A 58 5.91 -7.43 -4.12
N THR A 59 5.24 -6.63 -4.93
CA THR A 59 3.84 -6.89 -5.31
C THR A 59 3.81 -7.90 -6.45
N VAL A 60 3.12 -9.01 -6.26
CA VAL A 60 2.89 -10.06 -7.25
C VAL A 60 1.46 -9.94 -7.72
N TYR A 61 1.29 -9.53 -8.96
CA TYR A 61 -0.03 -9.31 -9.55
C TYR A 61 -0.69 -10.62 -9.97
N GLN A 62 -2.01 -10.65 -9.98
CA GLN A 62 -2.77 -11.86 -10.30
C GLN A 62 -2.39 -12.46 -11.66
N ASN A 63 -2.08 -11.65 -12.69
CA ASN A 63 -1.63 -12.15 -13.98
C ASN A 63 -0.27 -12.86 -13.97
N GLU A 64 0.48 -12.74 -12.87
CA GLU A 64 1.74 -13.48 -12.64
C GLU A 64 1.50 -14.84 -11.95
N LEU A 65 0.31 -15.05 -11.38
CA LEU A 65 -0.08 -16.26 -10.64
C LEU A 65 -0.89 -17.24 -11.47
N TRP A 66 -1.20 -16.90 -12.71
CA TRP A 66 -1.92 -17.74 -13.67
C TRP A 66 -1.15 -17.87 -14.99
N PRO A 67 -1.36 -18.96 -15.73
CA PRO A 67 -0.81 -19.05 -17.07
C PRO A 67 -1.43 -17.99 -18.00
N PRO A 68 -0.72 -17.57 -19.06
CA PRO A 68 -1.24 -16.63 -20.03
C PRO A 68 -2.60 -17.05 -20.58
N LYS A 69 -3.54 -16.10 -20.68
CA LYS A 69 -4.91 -16.28 -21.16
C LYS A 69 -5.83 -17.13 -20.26
N ALA A 70 -5.45 -17.36 -19.00
CA ALA A 70 -6.35 -17.96 -18.03
C ALA A 70 -7.55 -17.04 -17.73
N ASP A 71 -8.65 -17.65 -17.32
CA ASP A 71 -9.88 -16.92 -16.92
C ASP A 71 -9.86 -16.44 -15.47
N TYR A 72 -8.82 -16.75 -14.72
CA TYR A 72 -8.63 -16.44 -13.29
C TYR A 72 -9.71 -17.00 -12.35
N THR A 73 -10.56 -17.92 -12.79
CA THR A 73 -11.66 -18.44 -11.97
C THR A 73 -11.22 -19.48 -10.96
N THR A 74 -10.14 -20.20 -11.29
CA THR A 74 -9.58 -21.27 -10.45
C THR A 74 -8.09 -21.05 -10.25
N PRO A 75 -7.58 -21.08 -9.00
CA PRO A 75 -6.15 -20.99 -8.73
C PRO A 75 -5.36 -22.10 -9.44
N ASN A 76 -4.21 -21.76 -9.97
CA ASN A 76 -3.31 -22.70 -10.66
C ASN A 76 -2.08 -22.98 -9.78
N GLU A 77 -2.04 -24.15 -9.15
CA GLU A 77 -0.96 -24.53 -8.22
C GLU A 77 0.41 -24.44 -8.89
N ALA A 78 0.59 -24.99 -10.08
CA ALA A 78 1.88 -25.02 -10.76
C ALA A 78 2.39 -23.60 -11.08
N ALA A 79 1.50 -22.70 -11.50
CA ALA A 79 1.84 -21.29 -11.77
C ALA A 79 2.21 -20.56 -10.47
N VAL A 80 1.42 -20.72 -9.40
CA VAL A 80 1.69 -20.11 -8.08
C VAL A 80 3.05 -20.58 -7.53
N ARG A 81 3.31 -21.88 -7.51
CA ARG A 81 4.59 -22.45 -7.04
C ARG A 81 5.77 -21.97 -7.91
N SER A 82 5.60 -21.94 -9.22
CA SER A 82 6.61 -21.41 -10.15
C SER A 82 6.92 -19.94 -9.86
N LYS A 83 5.87 -19.11 -9.62
CA LYS A 83 6.05 -17.70 -9.30
C LYS A 83 6.72 -17.50 -7.95
N ALA A 84 6.38 -18.29 -6.95
CA ALA A 84 7.04 -18.23 -5.63
C ALA A 84 8.56 -18.47 -5.75
N ARG A 85 8.97 -19.49 -6.50
CA ARG A 85 10.40 -19.73 -6.78
C ARG A 85 11.06 -18.59 -7.55
N ALA A 86 10.35 -18.00 -8.54
CA ALA A 86 10.87 -16.85 -9.28
C ALA A 86 11.08 -15.63 -8.38
N VAL A 87 10.16 -15.34 -7.46
CA VAL A 87 10.29 -14.25 -6.48
C VAL A 87 11.53 -14.45 -5.59
N LEU A 88 11.81 -15.69 -5.17
CA LEU A 88 13.04 -15.99 -4.42
C LEU A 88 14.29 -15.76 -5.28
N ALA A 89 14.26 -16.17 -6.55
CA ALA A 89 15.37 -15.95 -7.49
C ALA A 89 15.60 -14.45 -7.82
N GLU A 90 14.59 -13.58 -7.66
CA GLU A 90 14.73 -12.12 -7.73
C GLU A 90 15.51 -11.54 -6.53
N GLY A 91 15.97 -12.36 -5.58
CA GLY A 91 16.69 -11.92 -4.38
C GLY A 91 15.77 -11.37 -3.29
N VAL A 92 14.48 -11.74 -3.29
CA VAL A 92 13.55 -11.38 -2.21
C VAL A 92 13.89 -12.21 -0.98
N THR A 93 13.99 -11.54 0.17
CA THR A 93 14.32 -12.15 1.47
C THR A 93 13.18 -11.97 2.47
N ALA A 94 13.29 -12.57 3.64
CA ALA A 94 12.31 -12.39 4.74
C ALA A 94 12.11 -10.93 5.17
N ALA A 95 13.05 -10.04 4.87
CA ALA A 95 12.94 -8.60 5.16
C ALA A 95 12.11 -7.83 4.12
N VAL A 96 11.85 -8.43 2.95
CA VAL A 96 11.10 -7.83 1.85
C VAL A 96 9.68 -8.41 1.86
N PRO A 97 8.65 -7.64 2.20
CA PRO A 97 7.30 -8.15 2.18
C PRO A 97 6.88 -8.50 0.74
N VAL A 98 6.25 -9.66 0.60
CA VAL A 98 5.59 -10.09 -0.64
C VAL A 98 4.10 -9.84 -0.50
N ILE A 99 3.53 -9.14 -1.47
CA ILE A 99 2.14 -8.74 -1.46
C ILE A 99 1.47 -9.34 -2.69
N LEU A 100 0.54 -10.26 -2.47
CA LEU A 100 -0.23 -10.88 -3.55
C LEU A 100 -1.43 -9.99 -3.85
N ASP A 101 -1.50 -9.51 -5.08
CA ASP A 101 -2.58 -8.67 -5.58
C ASP A 101 -3.52 -9.52 -6.42
N VAL A 102 -4.55 -10.06 -5.74
CA VAL A 102 -5.55 -10.97 -6.32
C VAL A 102 -6.94 -10.44 -6.02
N GLU A 103 -7.45 -9.59 -6.91
CA GLU A 103 -8.75 -8.93 -6.76
C GLU A 103 -9.93 -9.76 -7.29
N GLN A 104 -9.65 -10.86 -7.97
CA GLN A 104 -10.66 -11.74 -8.58
C GLN A 104 -11.61 -12.38 -7.58
N PHE A 105 -11.14 -12.65 -6.36
CA PHE A 105 -11.89 -13.36 -5.35
C PHE A 105 -12.36 -12.41 -4.26
N SER A 106 -13.53 -11.78 -4.46
CA SER A 106 -14.11 -10.90 -3.46
C SER A 106 -14.47 -11.69 -2.19
N VAL A 107 -14.06 -11.16 -1.05
CA VAL A 107 -14.37 -11.67 0.29
C VAL A 107 -15.31 -10.74 1.04
N ASP A 108 -16.01 -9.89 0.32
CA ASP A 108 -16.99 -8.96 0.89
C ASP A 108 -18.23 -9.73 1.41
N VAL A 109 -18.29 -9.90 2.71
CA VAL A 109 -19.44 -10.45 3.41
C VAL A 109 -20.41 -9.31 3.70
N ARG A 110 -21.29 -9.00 2.76
CA ARG A 110 -22.39 -8.06 2.98
C ARG A 110 -23.44 -8.71 3.87
N LEU A 111 -23.35 -8.44 5.15
CA LEU A 111 -24.39 -8.79 6.09
C LEU A 111 -25.46 -7.72 6.00
N ASP A 112 -26.58 -8.01 5.37
CA ASP A 112 -27.78 -7.21 5.58
C ASP A 112 -28.16 -7.32 7.06
N ILE A 113 -28.35 -6.18 7.71
CA ILE A 113 -28.77 -6.10 9.13
C ILE A 113 -30.06 -6.89 9.36
N SER A 114 -30.92 -7.00 8.34
CA SER A 114 -32.19 -7.74 8.38
C SER A 114 -32.02 -9.25 8.26
N HIS A 115 -30.87 -9.77 7.82
CA HIS A 115 -30.66 -11.20 7.60
C HIS A 115 -29.89 -11.84 8.76
N ILE A 116 -30.52 -12.82 9.41
CA ILE A 116 -29.92 -13.56 10.53
C ILE A 116 -28.86 -14.55 10.06
N ASN A 117 -28.99 -15.11 8.85
CA ASN A 117 -28.07 -16.06 8.23
C ASN A 117 -27.75 -15.60 6.79
N PRO A 118 -26.70 -14.83 6.55
CA PRO A 118 -26.29 -14.47 5.20
C PRO A 118 -25.80 -15.72 4.45
N ASP A 119 -26.06 -15.77 3.14
CA ASP A 119 -25.44 -16.78 2.29
C ASP A 119 -23.95 -16.40 2.09
N THR A 120 -23.08 -17.13 2.76
CA THR A 120 -21.62 -16.94 2.69
C THR A 120 -20.94 -17.88 1.70
N SER A 121 -21.67 -18.73 1.01
CA SER A 121 -21.10 -19.81 0.19
C SER A 121 -20.09 -19.33 -0.86
N THR A 122 -20.35 -18.19 -1.51
CA THR A 122 -19.42 -17.58 -2.46
C THR A 122 -18.17 -17.03 -1.78
N VAL A 123 -18.33 -16.40 -0.62
CA VAL A 123 -17.21 -15.84 0.17
C VAL A 123 -16.35 -16.99 0.69
N ASP A 124 -16.95 -18.05 1.22
CA ASP A 124 -16.25 -19.26 1.69
C ASP A 124 -15.41 -19.89 0.58
N ALA A 125 -16.02 -20.04 -0.61
CA ALA A 125 -15.30 -20.55 -1.78
C ALA A 125 -14.14 -19.66 -2.19
N ASN A 126 -14.29 -18.35 -2.12
CA ASN A 126 -13.23 -17.40 -2.46
C ASN A 126 -12.13 -17.37 -1.39
N ILE A 127 -12.49 -17.41 -0.10
CA ILE A 127 -11.51 -17.55 0.99
C ILE A 127 -10.68 -18.82 0.78
N HIS A 128 -11.31 -19.96 0.51
CA HIS A 128 -10.60 -21.20 0.25
C HIS A 128 -9.62 -21.11 -0.92
N LYS A 129 -9.99 -20.42 -2.01
CA LYS A 129 -9.06 -20.18 -3.14
C LYS A 129 -7.86 -19.32 -2.74
N LEU A 130 -8.07 -18.29 -1.93
CA LEU A 130 -6.99 -17.45 -1.43
C LEU A 130 -6.07 -18.23 -0.47
N GLU A 131 -6.65 -19.08 0.38
CA GLU A 131 -5.87 -19.99 1.24
C GLU A 131 -5.03 -20.98 0.44
N GLN A 132 -5.57 -21.54 -0.65
CA GLN A 132 -4.79 -22.38 -1.56
C GLN A 132 -3.61 -21.61 -2.16
N ILE A 133 -3.83 -20.39 -2.68
CA ILE A 133 -2.78 -19.57 -3.28
C ILE A 133 -1.68 -19.28 -2.27
N ILE A 134 -2.00 -18.79 -1.09
CA ILE A 134 -0.99 -18.45 -0.08
C ILE A 134 -0.31 -19.69 0.48
N GLY A 135 -1.04 -20.79 0.65
CA GLY A 135 -0.48 -22.07 1.08
C GLY A 135 0.59 -22.58 0.11
N TRP A 136 0.25 -22.72 -1.17
CA TRP A 136 1.20 -23.14 -2.20
C TRP A 136 2.39 -22.19 -2.35
N PHE A 137 2.15 -20.87 -2.21
CA PHE A 137 3.22 -19.89 -2.26
C PHE A 137 4.20 -20.07 -1.08
N LYS A 138 3.69 -20.18 0.14
CA LYS A 138 4.49 -20.32 1.37
C LYS A 138 5.17 -21.69 1.48
N ASP A 139 4.57 -22.76 0.95
CA ASP A 139 5.21 -24.07 0.88
C ASP A 139 6.53 -24.04 0.09
N GLU A 140 6.57 -23.27 -1.00
CA GLU A 140 7.79 -23.12 -1.84
C GLU A 140 8.82 -22.19 -1.18
N VAL A 141 8.38 -21.19 -0.43
CA VAL A 141 9.25 -20.15 0.12
C VAL A 141 8.86 -19.80 1.58
N PRO A 142 8.97 -20.77 2.51
CA PRO A 142 8.44 -20.63 3.87
C PRO A 142 9.09 -19.51 4.69
N SER A 143 10.25 -19.02 4.27
CA SER A 143 10.95 -17.92 4.92
C SER A 143 10.39 -16.54 4.56
N LEU A 144 9.66 -16.41 3.45
CA LEU A 144 9.14 -15.14 3.00
C LEU A 144 7.91 -14.70 3.82
N LYS A 145 7.75 -13.40 3.97
CA LYS A 145 6.59 -12.79 4.60
C LYS A 145 5.59 -12.40 3.52
N VAL A 146 4.41 -13.04 3.55
CA VAL A 146 3.40 -12.95 2.48
C VAL A 146 2.07 -12.50 3.03
N GLY A 147 1.39 -11.62 2.31
CA GLY A 147 0.01 -11.21 2.58
C GLY A 147 -0.69 -10.79 1.28
N PHE A 148 -1.97 -10.42 1.39
CA PHE A 148 -2.75 -9.97 0.24
C PHE A 148 -3.06 -8.49 0.31
N TYR A 149 -3.06 -7.83 -0.84
CA TYR A 149 -3.62 -6.50 -1.00
C TYR A 149 -5.13 -6.54 -0.82
N ASP A 150 -5.68 -5.63 -0.03
CA ASP A 150 -7.10 -5.31 0.21
C ASP A 150 -8.05 -6.50 0.51
N VAL A 151 -7.53 -7.64 0.97
CA VAL A 151 -8.37 -8.80 1.32
C VAL A 151 -8.86 -8.72 2.77
N ALA A 152 -8.02 -8.29 3.70
CA ALA A 152 -8.38 -8.19 5.11
C ALA A 152 -8.73 -6.75 5.48
N ALA A 153 -9.94 -6.53 6.01
CA ALA A 153 -10.61 -5.25 6.16
C ALA A 153 -10.81 -4.54 4.80
N PRO A 154 -11.44 -5.24 3.81
CA PRO A 154 -11.59 -4.68 2.49
C PRO A 154 -12.40 -3.39 2.52
N VAL A 155 -11.95 -2.42 1.74
CA VAL A 155 -12.63 -1.13 1.53
C VAL A 155 -13.85 -1.32 0.62
N THR A 156 -13.79 -2.29 -0.28
CA THR A 156 -14.89 -2.65 -1.18
C THR A 156 -16.03 -3.28 -0.38
N GLY A 157 -17.25 -2.85 -0.66
CA GLY A 157 -18.44 -3.38 0.02
C GLY A 157 -18.90 -2.56 1.20
N LEU A 158 -18.22 -1.47 1.53
CA LEU A 158 -18.80 -0.51 2.43
C LEU A 158 -20.07 0.04 1.79
N PRO A 159 -21.22 -0.06 2.49
CA PRO A 159 -22.35 0.77 2.14
C PRO A 159 -22.02 2.25 2.36
N VAL A 160 -20.77 2.52 2.70
CA VAL A 160 -20.27 3.77 3.20
C VAL A 160 -19.58 4.50 2.06
N THR A 161 -20.33 5.33 1.38
CA THR A 161 -19.78 6.31 0.41
C THR A 161 -18.90 7.37 1.07
N GLY A 162 -18.35 7.09 2.27
CA GLY A 162 -17.59 8.02 3.09
C GLY A 162 -18.37 9.27 3.54
N GLN A 163 -19.67 9.32 3.30
CA GLN A 163 -20.55 10.42 3.73
C GLN A 163 -21.32 10.09 5.01
N GLN A 164 -21.21 8.84 5.50
CA GLN A 164 -21.93 8.44 6.69
C GLN A 164 -21.29 8.98 7.96
N PRO A 165 -22.10 9.38 8.94
CA PRO A 165 -21.63 9.73 10.28
C PRO A 165 -20.78 8.62 10.91
N VAL A 166 -19.83 8.99 11.76
CA VAL A 166 -18.98 8.04 12.50
C VAL A 166 -19.79 7.00 13.27
N ASN A 167 -21.02 7.31 13.65
CA ASN A 167 -21.93 6.46 14.42
C ASN A 167 -22.97 5.74 13.55
N ASP A 168 -22.81 5.69 12.22
CA ASP A 168 -23.74 4.99 11.36
C ASP A 168 -23.77 3.49 11.72
N PRO A 169 -24.97 2.89 11.89
CA PRO A 169 -25.12 1.46 12.18
C PRO A 169 -24.45 0.53 11.16
N GLN A 170 -24.27 0.98 9.94
CA GLN A 170 -23.61 0.23 8.88
C GLN A 170 -22.14 -0.08 9.20
N TRP A 171 -21.47 0.72 10.04
CA TRP A 171 -20.13 0.40 10.52
C TRP A 171 -20.09 -0.88 11.34
N ALA A 172 -21.08 -1.09 12.21
CA ALA A 172 -21.16 -2.33 12.99
C ALA A 172 -21.38 -3.55 12.10
N VAL A 173 -22.14 -3.40 11.01
CA VAL A 173 -22.33 -4.45 9.99
C VAL A 173 -21.01 -4.77 9.30
N TRP A 174 -20.26 -3.74 8.88
CA TRP A 174 -18.97 -3.90 8.26
C TRP A 174 -17.94 -4.57 9.19
N GLU A 175 -17.86 -4.15 10.46
CA GLU A 175 -16.98 -4.77 11.46
C GLU A 175 -17.36 -6.24 11.72
N LYS A 176 -18.68 -6.57 11.73
CA LYS A 176 -19.16 -7.94 11.84
C LYS A 176 -18.75 -8.76 10.61
N ALA A 177 -18.89 -8.22 9.40
CA ALA A 177 -18.45 -8.85 8.16
C ALA A 177 -16.94 -9.12 8.18
N ASN A 178 -16.13 -8.15 8.58
CA ASN A 178 -14.68 -8.34 8.70
C ASN A 178 -14.30 -9.39 9.74
N SER A 179 -15.07 -9.55 10.81
CA SER A 179 -14.82 -10.60 11.81
C SER A 179 -14.90 -12.01 11.21
N TYR A 180 -15.64 -12.18 10.12
CA TYR A 180 -15.70 -13.42 9.36
C TYR A 180 -14.36 -13.81 8.73
N LEU A 181 -13.48 -12.82 8.46
CA LEU A 181 -12.17 -13.04 7.87
C LEU A 181 -11.08 -13.38 8.90
N ILE A 182 -11.38 -13.36 10.21
CA ILE A 182 -10.37 -13.63 11.26
C ILE A 182 -9.66 -14.99 11.07
N PRO A 183 -10.35 -16.10 10.74
CA PRO A 183 -9.67 -17.37 10.48
C PRO A 183 -8.69 -17.27 9.31
N PHE A 184 -9.10 -16.63 8.20
CA PHE A 184 -8.25 -16.42 7.02
C PHE A 184 -7.00 -15.60 7.35
N VAL A 185 -7.14 -14.55 8.19
CA VAL A 185 -6.01 -13.69 8.58
C VAL A 185 -4.89 -14.48 9.25
N THR A 186 -5.16 -15.67 9.82
CA THR A 186 -4.11 -16.53 10.40
C THR A 186 -3.11 -17.04 9.38
N HIS A 187 -3.45 -17.08 8.09
CA HIS A 187 -2.59 -17.56 7.01
C HIS A 187 -1.64 -16.47 6.45
N VAL A 188 -1.90 -15.19 6.71
CA VAL A 188 -1.08 -14.07 6.22
C VAL A 188 -0.09 -13.59 7.27
N ASP A 189 1.03 -13.00 6.83
CA ASP A 189 2.06 -12.45 7.73
C ASP A 189 1.84 -10.96 8.04
N ALA A 190 1.09 -10.24 7.21
CA ALA A 190 0.74 -8.82 7.38
C ALA A 190 -0.55 -8.49 6.63
N LEU A 191 -1.18 -7.37 7.01
CA LEU A 191 -2.38 -6.85 6.36
C LEU A 191 -2.05 -5.59 5.56
N TYR A 192 -2.64 -5.49 4.37
CA TYR A 192 -2.38 -4.41 3.41
C TYR A 192 -3.69 -3.77 2.94
N PRO A 193 -4.44 -3.06 3.83
CA PRO A 193 -5.67 -2.41 3.43
C PRO A 193 -5.42 -1.28 2.42
N SER A 194 -6.36 -1.06 1.50
CA SER A 194 -6.33 0.05 0.56
C SER A 194 -6.79 1.34 1.24
N LEU A 195 -5.99 2.40 1.13
CA LEU A 195 -6.36 3.76 1.56
C LEU A 195 -6.22 4.75 0.40
N TYR A 196 -6.56 4.32 -0.81
CA TYR A 196 -6.53 5.19 -1.98
C TYR A 196 -7.50 6.36 -1.84
N THR A 197 -7.17 7.47 -2.46
CA THR A 197 -7.88 8.73 -2.27
C THR A 197 -9.00 8.88 -3.30
N ASP A 198 -10.24 8.73 -2.85
CA ASP A 198 -11.45 8.89 -3.66
C ASP A 198 -12.25 10.16 -3.33
N THR A 199 -11.70 11.06 -2.52
CA THR A 199 -12.36 12.28 -2.06
C THR A 199 -11.39 13.44 -1.93
N THR A 200 -11.87 14.66 -2.15
CA THR A 200 -11.15 15.91 -1.84
C THR A 200 -11.39 16.40 -0.42
N ASP A 201 -12.37 15.84 0.28
CA ASP A 201 -12.64 16.13 1.69
C ASP A 201 -11.58 15.43 2.56
N ARG A 202 -10.58 16.21 2.98
CA ARG A 202 -9.46 15.75 3.79
C ARG A 202 -9.89 15.23 5.15
N ALA A 203 -10.88 15.86 5.78
CA ALA A 203 -11.37 15.43 7.10
C ALA A 203 -12.06 14.08 7.02
N LYS A 204 -12.86 13.87 5.98
CA LYS A 204 -13.50 12.62 5.65
C LYS A 204 -12.46 11.52 5.42
N TRP A 205 -11.46 11.76 4.57
CA TRP A 205 -10.41 10.77 4.31
C TRP A 205 -9.70 10.36 5.61
N VAL A 206 -9.34 11.33 6.47
CA VAL A 206 -8.70 11.06 7.78
C VAL A 206 -9.56 10.17 8.66
N ALA A 207 -10.86 10.45 8.73
CA ALA A 207 -11.80 9.66 9.53
C ALA A 207 -11.90 8.21 9.02
N LEU A 208 -12.01 8.04 7.70
CA LEU A 208 -12.04 6.73 7.05
C LEU A 208 -10.73 5.96 7.25
N ALA A 209 -9.59 6.59 6.97
CA ALA A 209 -8.28 5.95 7.09
C ALA A 209 -8.03 5.42 8.51
N ARG A 210 -8.34 6.22 9.54
CA ARG A 210 -8.23 5.80 10.93
C ARG A 210 -9.12 4.60 11.24
N ARG A 211 -10.35 4.58 10.71
CA ARG A 211 -11.29 3.48 10.93
C ARG A 211 -10.81 2.19 10.27
N TYR A 212 -10.38 2.26 9.01
CA TYR A 212 -9.84 1.11 8.29
C TYR A 212 -8.59 0.53 8.96
N ILE A 213 -7.68 1.39 9.39
CA ILE A 213 -6.49 0.97 10.14
C ILE A 213 -6.87 0.32 11.47
N SER A 214 -7.81 0.92 12.21
CA SER A 214 -8.29 0.36 13.48
C SER A 214 -8.89 -1.03 13.30
N GLU A 215 -9.68 -1.20 12.27
CA GLU A 215 -10.30 -2.48 11.94
C GLU A 215 -9.28 -3.52 11.48
N ALA A 216 -8.35 -3.16 10.60
CA ALA A 216 -7.26 -4.05 10.20
C ALA A 216 -6.42 -4.50 11.41
N LYS A 217 -6.16 -3.61 12.37
CA LYS A 217 -5.48 -3.95 13.63
C LYS A 217 -6.31 -4.90 14.49
N ARG A 218 -7.63 -4.67 14.56
CA ARG A 218 -8.55 -5.51 15.34
C ARG A 218 -8.58 -6.95 14.83
N ILE A 219 -8.80 -7.14 13.53
CA ILE A 219 -8.85 -8.49 12.94
C ILE A 219 -7.46 -9.09 12.75
N GLY A 220 -6.44 -8.26 12.64
CA GLY A 220 -5.04 -8.67 12.42
C GLY A 220 -4.40 -9.36 13.61
N ALA A 221 -4.97 -9.23 14.82
CA ALA A 221 -4.49 -9.88 16.04
C ALA A 221 -2.97 -9.72 16.26
N GLY A 222 -2.47 -8.49 16.16
CA GLY A 222 -1.07 -8.13 16.37
C GLY A 222 -0.17 -8.28 15.13
N ARG A 223 -0.69 -8.71 13.99
CA ARG A 223 0.08 -8.71 12.73
C ARG A 223 0.38 -7.29 12.26
N PRO A 224 1.52 -7.08 11.60
CA PRO A 224 1.83 -5.81 10.97
C PRO A 224 0.72 -5.35 10.01
N VAL A 225 0.37 -4.06 10.10
CA VAL A 225 -0.56 -3.42 9.16
C VAL A 225 0.24 -2.41 8.36
N ARG A 226 0.18 -2.47 7.03
CA ARG A 226 0.90 -1.61 6.09
C ARG A 226 -0.04 -1.19 4.96
N PRO A 227 -0.84 -0.12 5.18
CA PRO A 227 -1.80 0.32 4.18
C PRO A 227 -1.13 0.70 2.85
N PHE A 228 -1.84 0.46 1.76
CA PHE A 228 -1.50 1.00 0.44
C PHE A 228 -2.03 2.42 0.31
N ILE A 229 -1.20 3.30 -0.23
CA ILE A 229 -1.58 4.65 -0.67
C ILE A 229 -1.09 4.91 -2.09
N TRP A 230 -1.77 5.82 -2.76
CA TRP A 230 -1.52 6.17 -4.15
C TRP A 230 -1.35 7.69 -4.27
N PRO A 231 -0.22 8.22 -4.81
CA PRO A 231 -0.01 9.67 -4.90
C PRO A 231 -0.88 10.36 -5.96
N GLN A 232 -1.89 9.68 -6.43
CA GLN A 232 -2.89 10.19 -7.37
C GLN A 232 -4.29 9.93 -6.78
N TYR A 233 -5.23 10.77 -7.15
CA TYR A 233 -6.63 10.47 -6.88
C TYR A 233 -7.04 9.20 -7.61
N HIS A 234 -7.79 8.36 -6.92
CA HIS A 234 -8.28 7.10 -7.48
C HIS A 234 -9.14 7.33 -8.72
N ASP A 235 -9.03 6.48 -9.71
CA ASP A 235 -9.76 6.56 -10.98
C ASP A 235 -11.28 6.39 -10.81
N VAL A 236 -11.74 5.76 -9.72
CA VAL A 236 -13.17 5.66 -9.35
C VAL A 236 -13.83 7.04 -9.17
N MET A 237 -13.05 8.09 -8.88
CA MET A 237 -13.59 9.45 -8.75
C MET A 237 -14.27 9.94 -10.03
N ARG A 238 -13.86 9.43 -11.19
CA ARG A 238 -14.27 9.89 -12.50
C ARG A 238 -14.12 11.42 -12.67
N GLY A 239 -14.14 11.92 -13.90
CA GLY A 239 -13.99 13.35 -14.16
C GLY A 239 -12.55 13.86 -14.06
N PRO A 240 -12.36 15.19 -13.97
CA PRO A 240 -11.05 15.81 -14.18
C PRO A 240 -10.01 15.55 -13.08
N LEU A 241 -10.43 15.11 -11.91
CA LEU A 241 -9.51 14.81 -10.80
C LEU A 241 -8.96 13.38 -10.84
N ALA A 242 -9.63 12.46 -11.53
CA ALA A 242 -9.17 11.06 -11.63
C ALA A 242 -7.72 11.01 -12.15
N LEU A 243 -6.87 10.29 -11.43
CA LEU A 243 -5.45 10.11 -11.76
C LEU A 243 -4.59 11.38 -11.77
N THR A 244 -5.10 12.53 -11.30
CA THR A 244 -4.25 13.69 -11.03
C THR A 244 -3.49 13.50 -9.72
N TYR A 245 -2.33 14.15 -9.60
CA TYR A 245 -1.54 14.03 -8.39
C TYR A 245 -2.19 14.74 -7.20
N ILE A 246 -2.07 14.13 -6.04
CA ILE A 246 -2.46 14.70 -4.76
C ILE A 246 -1.46 15.81 -4.41
N ASP A 247 -1.96 16.95 -3.93
CA ASP A 247 -1.12 18.08 -3.54
C ASP A 247 -0.25 17.77 -2.31
N TYR A 248 0.79 18.58 -2.10
CA TYR A 248 1.75 18.43 -1.01
C TYR A 248 1.08 18.31 0.36
N ASP A 249 0.16 19.23 0.69
CA ASP A 249 -0.43 19.31 2.03
C ASP A 249 -1.35 18.12 2.30
N TYR A 250 -2.10 17.68 1.30
CA TYR A 250 -2.99 16.54 1.46
C TYR A 250 -2.20 15.24 1.55
N TRP A 251 -1.14 15.08 0.77
CA TRP A 251 -0.27 13.92 0.85
C TRP A 251 0.46 13.85 2.21
N MET A 252 1.00 14.98 2.69
CA MET A 252 1.61 15.06 4.02
C MET A 252 0.61 14.69 5.13
N LEU A 253 -0.63 15.15 5.02
CA LEU A 253 -1.70 14.78 5.96
C LEU A 253 -1.95 13.28 5.95
N GLN A 254 -1.98 12.65 4.78
CA GLN A 254 -2.17 11.19 4.65
C GLN A 254 -1.04 10.41 5.31
N LEU A 255 0.21 10.71 4.97
CA LEU A 255 1.39 10.07 5.54
C LEU A 255 1.41 10.18 7.07
N THR A 256 1.15 11.39 7.58
CA THR A 256 1.12 11.67 9.02
C THR A 256 -0.01 10.93 9.72
N THR A 257 -1.23 10.95 9.14
CA THR A 257 -2.40 10.25 9.70
C THR A 257 -2.14 8.75 9.84
N ILE A 258 -1.56 8.13 8.82
CA ILE A 258 -1.28 6.69 8.83
C ILE A 258 -0.20 6.36 9.85
N ARG A 259 0.90 7.13 9.91
CA ARG A 259 1.96 6.95 10.92
C ARG A 259 1.38 7.06 12.33
N ASP A 260 0.61 8.11 12.59
CA ASP A 260 0.05 8.41 13.93
C ASP A 260 -1.02 7.40 14.36
N ALA A 261 -1.60 6.65 13.40
CA ALA A 261 -2.46 5.50 13.70
C ALA A 261 -1.67 4.27 14.21
N GLY A 262 -0.33 4.34 14.29
CA GLY A 262 0.52 3.31 14.88
C GLY A 262 0.57 2.01 14.07
N VAL A 263 0.69 2.12 12.75
CA VAL A 263 0.95 0.99 11.85
C VAL A 263 2.45 0.78 11.66
N SER A 264 2.86 -0.36 11.10
CA SER A 264 4.27 -0.70 10.90
C SER A 264 4.90 -0.07 9.64
N GLY A 265 4.10 0.56 8.77
CA GLY A 265 4.59 1.23 7.57
C GLY A 265 3.50 1.50 6.55
N ILE A 266 3.90 2.00 5.40
CA ILE A 266 3.04 2.37 4.27
C ILE A 266 3.61 1.74 3.00
N VAL A 267 2.77 1.16 2.15
CA VAL A 267 3.13 0.77 0.79
C VAL A 267 2.71 1.87 -0.17
N CYS A 268 3.68 2.52 -0.80
CA CYS A 268 3.41 3.51 -1.83
C CYS A 268 3.29 2.80 -3.19
N TRP A 269 2.11 2.86 -3.80
CA TRP A 269 1.82 2.26 -5.10
C TRP A 269 1.37 3.34 -6.09
N GLY A 270 1.47 3.07 -7.39
CA GLY A 270 0.97 3.94 -8.45
C GLY A 270 2.02 4.25 -9.51
N GLY A 271 1.73 5.22 -10.39
CA GLY A 271 2.64 5.63 -11.44
C GLY A 271 2.66 4.72 -12.67
N TYR A 272 1.77 3.72 -12.78
CA TYR A 272 1.69 2.85 -13.95
C TYR A 272 1.55 3.65 -15.24
N GLN A 273 2.44 3.40 -16.22
CA GLN A 273 2.54 4.12 -17.50
C GLN A 273 2.79 5.64 -17.39
N ARG A 274 3.26 6.12 -16.24
CA ARG A 274 3.62 7.52 -16.02
C ARG A 274 5.12 7.69 -15.92
N GLN A 275 5.65 8.81 -16.45
CA GLN A 275 7.04 9.18 -16.22
C GLN A 275 7.23 9.63 -14.77
N TRP A 276 8.41 9.29 -14.23
CA TRP A 276 8.83 9.87 -12.96
C TRP A 276 9.00 11.38 -13.09
N ASP A 277 8.51 12.11 -12.11
CA ASP A 277 8.65 13.56 -12.02
C ASP A 277 8.90 13.93 -10.56
N ASP A 278 10.13 14.29 -10.24
CA ASP A 278 10.57 14.68 -8.90
C ASP A 278 10.13 16.09 -8.49
N THR A 279 9.53 16.85 -9.39
CA THR A 279 8.96 18.18 -9.09
C THR A 279 7.56 18.13 -8.49
N GLN A 280 6.93 16.95 -8.45
CA GLN A 280 5.58 16.77 -7.94
C GLN A 280 5.49 17.03 -6.42
N GLY A 281 4.41 17.72 -6.01
CA GLY A 281 4.19 18.07 -4.60
C GLY A 281 4.14 16.86 -3.65
N TRP A 282 3.54 15.74 -4.08
CA TRP A 282 3.50 14.51 -3.30
C TRP A 282 4.90 13.97 -3.00
N TRP A 283 5.84 14.10 -3.96
CA TRP A 283 7.21 13.63 -3.76
C TRP A 283 7.97 14.50 -2.75
N HIS A 284 7.86 15.82 -2.87
CA HIS A 284 8.43 16.74 -1.89
C HIS A 284 7.88 16.50 -0.48
N ALA A 285 6.56 16.30 -0.35
CA ALA A 285 5.93 15.95 0.92
C ALA A 285 6.47 14.62 1.48
N THR A 286 6.74 13.64 0.61
CA THR A 286 7.34 12.36 1.01
C THR A 286 8.74 12.54 1.56
N LEU A 287 9.59 13.33 0.91
CA LEU A 287 10.96 13.62 1.37
C LEU A 287 10.93 14.34 2.73
N ASP A 288 10.08 15.35 2.88
CA ASP A 288 9.94 16.08 4.13
C ASP A 288 9.37 15.21 5.26
N PHE A 289 8.50 14.26 4.94
CA PHE A 289 7.98 13.28 5.90
C PHE A 289 9.09 12.34 6.37
N ILE A 290 9.89 11.79 5.44
CA ILE A 290 11.02 10.91 5.76
C ILE A 290 12.04 11.63 6.67
N ALA A 291 12.32 12.90 6.39
CA ALA A 291 13.23 13.69 7.20
C ALA A 291 12.78 13.91 8.65
N ARG A 292 11.49 13.63 8.97
CA ARG A 292 10.88 13.77 10.30
C ARG A 292 10.64 12.42 10.99
N LEU A 293 10.93 11.30 10.35
CA LEU A 293 10.89 9.96 10.95
C LEU A 293 12.10 9.71 11.84
#